data_a865f90a322458295b1cfbee3907dfe1
#
_entry.id   a865f90a322458295b1cfbee3907dfe1
#
_cell.length_a   1.000
_cell.length_b   1.000
_cell.length_c   1.000
_cell.angle_alpha   90.00
_cell.angle_beta   90.00
_cell.angle_gamma   90.00
#
_symmetry.space_group_name_H-M   'P 1'
#
loop_
_entity.id
_entity.type
_entity.pdbx_description
1 polymer ?
#
loop_
_entity_poly.entity_id
_entity_poly.type
_entity_poly.pdbx_seq_one_letter_code
_entity_poly.pdbx_strand_id
1 'polypeptide(L)'
;TLDLARMLLDADDVVRASEDEIEFARAQFGPDAVASFSSAIDNARALVSRGFALQRGNEDGSNPVSTQEMNDFINRLNAAMNQLVQERQSFTERRNKEANIGEQVSDLLDSIAQTRNQMSQAEMDLQTLKLAYSAEAIASLIGRPDQARALLDQAETSAKEALAAQQS
;
A
#
# COMPACT_ATOMS: atom_id res chain seq x y z
N THR A 1 33.24 20.74 -20.46
CA THR A 1 33.94 21.41 -19.35
C THR A 1 33.35 20.93 -18.01
N LEU A 2 33.70 21.59 -16.92
CA LEU A 2 33.33 21.21 -15.53
C LEU A 2 31.80 20.99 -15.35
N ASP A 3 30.96 21.76 -16.02
CA ASP A 3 29.49 21.64 -15.89
C ASP A 3 28.97 20.36 -16.55
N LEU A 4 29.51 19.99 -17.72
CA LEU A 4 29.13 18.74 -18.39
C LEU A 4 29.54 17.51 -17.59
N ALA A 5 30.77 17.51 -17.06
CA ALA A 5 31.25 16.41 -16.21
C ALA A 5 30.34 16.21 -14.99
N ARG A 6 29.93 17.28 -14.35
CA ARG A 6 29.01 17.26 -13.21
C ARG A 6 27.63 16.75 -13.61
N MET A 7 27.09 17.23 -14.72
CA MET A 7 25.81 16.73 -15.23
C MET A 7 25.83 15.23 -15.51
N LEU A 8 26.93 14.73 -16.09
CA LEU A 8 27.09 13.30 -16.39
C LEU A 8 27.20 12.46 -15.13
N LEU A 9 27.91 12.94 -14.11
CA LEU A 9 28.01 12.24 -12.82
C LEU A 9 26.65 12.20 -12.12
N ASP A 10 25.93 13.31 -12.09
CA ASP A 10 24.58 13.38 -11.52
C ASP A 10 23.61 12.45 -12.27
N ALA A 11 23.72 12.43 -13.60
CA ALA A 11 22.90 11.56 -14.44
C ALA A 11 23.23 10.06 -14.20
N ASP A 12 24.49 9.72 -14.06
CA ASP A 12 24.91 8.35 -13.73
C ASP A 12 24.36 7.91 -12.39
N ASP A 13 24.39 8.76 -11.39
CA ASP A 13 23.80 8.48 -10.06
C ASP A 13 22.30 8.24 -10.14
N VAL A 14 21.58 9.02 -10.93
CA VAL A 14 20.12 8.85 -11.15
C VAL A 14 19.85 7.53 -11.87
N VAL A 15 20.64 7.18 -12.87
CA VAL A 15 20.52 5.90 -13.59
C VAL A 15 20.72 4.73 -12.62
N ARG A 16 21.75 4.74 -11.82
CA ARG A 16 22.05 3.67 -10.83
C ARG A 16 20.93 3.53 -9.80
N ALA A 17 20.45 4.65 -9.26
CA ALA A 17 19.32 4.65 -8.34
C ALA A 17 18.05 4.07 -8.99
N SER A 18 17.83 4.36 -10.27
CA SER A 18 16.71 3.83 -11.04
C SER A 18 16.84 2.32 -11.31
N GLU A 19 18.06 1.84 -11.54
CA GLU A 19 18.36 0.41 -11.69
C GLU A 19 18.02 -0.37 -10.42
N ASP A 20 18.36 0.17 -9.27
CA ASP A 20 18.02 -0.45 -7.98
C ASP A 20 16.50 -0.44 -7.77
N GLU A 21 15.86 0.67 -8.07
CA GLU A 21 14.41 0.82 -7.87
C GLU A 21 13.58 -0.07 -8.79
N ILE A 22 13.99 -0.26 -10.05
CA ILE A 22 13.25 -1.11 -10.99
C ILE A 22 13.19 -2.57 -10.54
N GLU A 23 14.20 -3.07 -9.85
CA GLU A 23 14.19 -4.44 -9.34
C GLU A 23 13.08 -4.63 -8.29
N PHE A 24 12.91 -3.67 -7.39
CA PHE A 24 11.79 -3.68 -6.44
C PHE A 24 10.44 -3.55 -7.14
N ALA A 25 10.32 -2.64 -8.11
CA ALA A 25 9.09 -2.43 -8.86
C ALA A 25 8.72 -3.66 -9.68
N ARG A 26 9.70 -4.35 -10.29
CA ARG A 26 9.49 -5.59 -11.03
C ARG A 26 8.99 -6.71 -10.13
N ALA A 27 9.58 -6.86 -8.94
CA ALA A 27 9.16 -7.85 -7.96
C ALA A 27 7.73 -7.61 -7.46
N GLN A 28 7.34 -6.35 -7.30
CA GLN A 28 6.03 -5.95 -6.76
C GLN A 28 4.92 -5.95 -7.82
N PHE A 29 5.20 -5.44 -9.03
CA PHE A 29 4.19 -5.17 -10.06
C PHE A 29 4.30 -6.08 -11.30
N GLY A 30 5.36 -6.86 -11.41
CA GLY A 30 5.63 -7.73 -12.55
C GLY A 30 6.40 -7.06 -13.69
N PRO A 31 6.93 -7.86 -14.65
CA PRO A 31 7.79 -7.35 -15.73
C PRO A 31 7.07 -6.42 -16.70
N ASP A 32 5.79 -6.65 -17.00
CA ASP A 32 5.03 -5.82 -17.95
C ASP A 32 4.81 -4.40 -17.42
N ALA A 33 4.58 -4.29 -16.12
CA ALA A 33 4.36 -2.99 -15.47
C ALA A 33 5.60 -2.10 -15.47
N VAL A 34 6.81 -2.66 -15.55
CA VAL A 34 8.08 -1.93 -15.54
C VAL A 34 8.71 -1.76 -16.91
N ALA A 35 8.06 -2.19 -17.98
CA ALA A 35 8.62 -2.15 -19.34
C ALA A 35 9.00 -0.74 -19.78
N SER A 36 8.15 0.26 -19.53
CA SER A 36 8.41 1.66 -19.84
C SER A 36 9.58 2.21 -19.03
N PHE A 37 9.65 1.88 -17.76
CA PHE A 37 10.75 2.27 -16.87
C PHE A 37 12.08 1.65 -17.32
N SER A 38 12.06 0.37 -17.69
CA SER A 38 13.23 -0.34 -18.20
C SER A 38 13.78 0.33 -19.47
N SER A 39 12.91 0.68 -20.42
CA SER A 39 13.29 1.39 -21.63
C SER A 39 13.88 2.78 -21.34
N ALA A 40 13.31 3.52 -20.40
CA ALA A 40 13.82 4.82 -19.98
C ALA A 40 15.22 4.72 -19.35
N ILE A 41 15.46 3.70 -18.55
CA ILE A 41 16.78 3.42 -17.95
C ILE A 41 17.81 3.09 -19.02
N ASP A 42 17.48 2.23 -19.96
CA ASP A 42 18.39 1.84 -21.06
C ASP A 42 18.76 3.04 -21.92
N ASN A 43 17.79 3.88 -22.28
CA ASN A 43 18.02 5.10 -23.01
C ASN A 43 18.94 6.08 -22.24
N ALA A 44 18.67 6.29 -20.98
CA ALA A 44 19.47 7.17 -20.13
C ALA A 44 20.92 6.66 -19.96
N ARG A 45 21.07 5.36 -19.75
CA ARG A 45 22.40 4.71 -19.65
C ARG A 45 23.20 4.91 -20.93
N ALA A 46 22.60 4.71 -22.09
CA ALA A 46 23.23 4.90 -23.38
C ALA A 46 23.68 6.35 -23.57
N LEU A 47 22.85 7.32 -23.18
CA LEU A 47 23.18 8.74 -23.25
C LEU A 47 24.32 9.13 -22.30
N VAL A 48 24.33 8.62 -21.08
CA VAL A 48 25.41 8.86 -20.12
C VAL A 48 26.73 8.33 -20.66
N SER A 49 26.75 7.10 -21.17
CA SER A 49 27.94 6.49 -21.78
C SER A 49 28.45 7.32 -22.97
N ARG A 50 27.54 7.76 -23.84
CA ARG A 50 27.86 8.63 -24.97
C ARG A 50 28.43 9.99 -24.50
N GLY A 51 27.85 10.55 -23.43
CA GLY A 51 28.28 11.80 -22.85
C GLY A 51 29.73 11.75 -22.33
N PHE A 52 30.09 10.70 -21.64
CA PHE A 52 31.47 10.49 -21.21
C PHE A 52 32.44 10.32 -22.38
N ALA A 53 32.02 9.61 -23.43
CA ALA A 53 32.82 9.49 -24.66
C ALA A 53 33.02 10.84 -25.37
N LEU A 54 31.97 11.64 -25.48
CA LEU A 54 32.01 12.99 -26.06
C LEU A 54 32.94 13.91 -25.25
N GLN A 55 32.85 13.84 -23.93
CA GLN A 55 33.72 14.62 -23.05
C GLN A 55 35.19 14.28 -23.28
N ARG A 56 35.55 13.00 -23.28
CA ARG A 56 36.93 12.55 -23.53
C ARG A 56 37.44 12.99 -24.89
N GLY A 57 36.67 12.78 -25.94
CA GLY A 57 37.03 13.15 -27.29
C GLY A 57 37.21 14.65 -27.50
N ASN A 58 36.42 15.45 -26.76
CA ASN A 58 36.55 16.91 -26.79
C ASN A 58 37.76 17.42 -25.98
N GLU A 59 38.06 16.79 -24.84
CA GLU A 59 39.17 17.15 -23.98
C GLU A 59 40.54 16.82 -24.60
N ASP A 60 40.65 15.63 -25.22
CA ASP A 60 41.89 15.18 -25.87
C ASP A 60 42.04 15.67 -27.31
N GLY A 61 41.02 16.35 -27.86
CA GLY A 61 41.04 16.89 -29.20
C GLY A 61 40.87 15.84 -30.31
N SER A 62 40.64 14.56 -29.96
CA SER A 62 40.49 13.49 -30.93
C SER A 62 39.15 13.58 -31.71
N ASN A 63 38.15 14.14 -31.08
CA ASN A 63 36.85 14.33 -31.69
C ASN A 63 36.16 15.59 -31.15
N PRO A 64 36.52 16.78 -31.61
CA PRO A 64 35.98 18.04 -31.15
C PRO A 64 34.49 18.14 -31.54
N VAL A 65 33.66 18.50 -30.57
CA VAL A 65 32.19 18.60 -30.73
C VAL A 65 31.79 20.05 -30.88
N SER A 66 30.93 20.33 -31.84
CA SER A 66 30.39 21.69 -32.05
C SER A 66 29.48 22.09 -30.88
N THR A 67 29.33 23.39 -30.67
CA THR A 67 28.42 23.93 -29.64
C THR A 67 26.98 23.45 -29.84
N GLN A 68 26.53 23.33 -31.08
CA GLN A 68 25.19 22.85 -31.40
C GLN A 68 25.02 21.39 -31.03
N GLU A 69 25.95 20.53 -31.42
CA GLU A 69 25.92 19.09 -31.04
C GLU A 69 25.93 18.91 -29.55
N MET A 70 26.70 19.70 -28.84
CA MET A 70 26.75 19.64 -27.36
C MET A 70 25.41 20.06 -26.75
N ASN A 71 24.81 21.13 -27.25
CA ASN A 71 23.49 21.59 -26.79
C ASN A 71 22.41 20.56 -27.07
N ASP A 72 22.43 19.93 -28.24
CA ASP A 72 21.47 18.88 -28.62
C ASP A 72 21.64 17.66 -27.69
N PHE A 73 22.87 17.29 -27.38
CA PHE A 73 23.15 16.22 -26.42
C PHE A 73 22.62 16.55 -25.03
N ILE A 74 22.89 17.73 -24.51
CA ILE A 74 22.44 18.19 -23.18
C ILE A 74 20.90 18.16 -23.12
N ASN A 75 20.24 18.63 -24.16
CA ASN A 75 18.76 18.62 -24.23
C ASN A 75 18.21 17.18 -24.18
N ARG A 76 18.82 16.25 -24.91
CA ARG A 76 18.44 14.83 -24.87
C ARG A 76 18.68 14.19 -23.50
N LEU A 77 19.81 14.51 -22.87
CA LEU A 77 20.14 14.03 -21.54
C LEU A 77 19.11 14.53 -20.50
N ASN A 78 18.79 15.83 -20.54
CA ASN A 78 17.78 16.40 -19.66
C ASN A 78 16.39 15.77 -19.87
N ALA A 79 16.00 15.54 -21.11
CA ALA A 79 14.73 14.87 -21.42
C ALA A 79 14.70 13.43 -20.87
N ALA A 80 15.78 12.70 -21.01
CA ALA A 80 15.90 11.33 -20.47
C ALA A 80 15.87 11.32 -18.94
N MET A 81 16.52 12.28 -18.28
CA MET A 81 16.48 12.41 -16.81
C MET A 81 15.08 12.75 -16.31
N ASN A 82 14.40 13.67 -16.97
CA ASN A 82 13.01 14.01 -16.64
C ASN A 82 12.09 12.81 -16.77
N GLN A 83 12.26 12.00 -17.82
CA GLN A 83 11.50 10.77 -18.01
C GLN A 83 11.75 9.77 -16.87
N LEU A 84 12.98 9.57 -16.44
CA LEU A 84 13.31 8.73 -15.29
C LEU A 84 12.66 9.21 -14.00
N VAL A 85 12.69 10.51 -13.76
CA VAL A 85 12.04 11.10 -12.56
C VAL A 85 10.53 10.83 -12.60
N GLN A 86 9.88 11.00 -13.75
CA GLN A 86 8.45 10.72 -13.90
C GLN A 86 8.11 9.23 -13.67
N GLU A 87 8.92 8.32 -14.21
CA GLU A 87 8.72 6.89 -14.01
C GLU A 87 8.89 6.49 -12.53
N ARG A 88 9.92 7.00 -11.87
CA ARG A 88 10.15 6.77 -10.44
C ARG A 88 8.99 7.31 -9.59
N GLN A 89 8.54 8.51 -9.90
CA GLN A 89 7.42 9.14 -9.19
C GLN A 89 6.13 8.34 -9.36
N SER A 90 5.87 7.85 -10.56
CA SER A 90 4.71 6.99 -10.85
C SER A 90 4.71 5.72 -9.99
N PHE A 91 5.84 5.05 -9.81
CA PHE A 91 5.95 3.87 -8.95
C PHE A 91 5.84 4.19 -7.47
N THR A 92 6.38 5.32 -7.03
CA THR A 92 6.22 5.79 -5.64
C THR A 92 4.74 6.05 -5.31
N GLU A 93 4.03 6.73 -6.19
CA GLU A 93 2.59 6.98 -6.04
C GLU A 93 1.79 5.68 -6.02
N ARG A 94 2.13 4.73 -6.87
CA ARG A 94 1.49 3.41 -6.94
C ARG A 94 1.68 2.61 -5.66
N ARG A 95 2.91 2.59 -5.12
CA ARG A 95 3.21 1.96 -3.82
C ARG A 95 2.41 2.60 -2.68
N ASN A 96 2.34 3.93 -2.65
CA ASN A 96 1.57 4.66 -1.63
C ASN A 96 0.08 4.34 -1.69
N LYS A 97 -0.49 4.25 -2.89
CA LYS A 97 -1.89 3.85 -3.09
C LYS A 97 -2.16 2.43 -2.59
N GLU A 98 -1.28 1.48 -2.90
CA GLU A 98 -1.43 0.10 -2.44
C GLU A 98 -1.32 -0.02 -0.92
N ALA A 99 -0.37 0.68 -0.30
CA ALA A 99 -0.24 0.74 1.14
C ALA A 99 -1.49 1.34 1.80
N ASN A 100 -2.03 2.41 1.23
CA ASN A 100 -3.24 3.07 1.72
C ASN A 100 -4.48 2.15 1.60
N ILE A 101 -4.60 1.41 0.50
CA ILE A 101 -5.68 0.41 0.34
C ILE A 101 -5.54 -0.69 1.41
N GLY A 102 -4.34 -1.17 1.67
CA GLY A 102 -4.06 -2.15 2.72
C GLY A 102 -4.51 -1.68 4.10
N GLU A 103 -4.21 -0.44 4.47
CA GLU A 103 -4.68 0.17 5.72
C GLU A 103 -6.20 0.28 5.77
N GLN A 104 -6.84 0.72 4.69
CA GLN A 104 -8.29 0.82 4.61
C GLN A 104 -8.98 -0.54 4.76
N VAL A 105 -8.44 -1.58 4.15
CA VAL A 105 -8.95 -2.95 4.29
C VAL A 105 -8.80 -3.44 5.72
N SER A 106 -7.65 -3.22 6.35
CA SER A 106 -7.42 -3.58 7.75
C SER A 106 -8.39 -2.87 8.69
N ASP A 107 -8.60 -1.58 8.52
CA ASP A 107 -9.54 -0.77 9.32
C ASP A 107 -10.99 -1.28 9.13
N LEU A 108 -11.35 -1.64 7.91
CA LEU A 108 -12.67 -2.20 7.61
C LEU A 108 -12.89 -3.55 8.30
N LEU A 109 -11.89 -4.44 8.29
CA LEU A 109 -11.96 -5.72 8.97
C LEU A 109 -12.10 -5.56 10.49
N ASP A 110 -11.37 -4.61 11.08
CA ASP A 110 -11.49 -4.27 12.50
C ASP A 110 -12.90 -3.75 12.82
N SER A 111 -13.45 -2.90 11.98
CA SER A 111 -14.81 -2.37 12.13
C SER A 111 -15.87 -3.47 12.04
N ILE A 112 -15.68 -4.44 11.14
CA ILE A 112 -16.57 -5.61 11.01
C ILE A 112 -16.52 -6.46 12.29
N ALA A 113 -15.32 -6.73 12.81
CA ALA A 113 -15.17 -7.50 14.04
C ALA A 113 -15.83 -6.79 15.23
N GLN A 114 -15.67 -5.49 15.35
CA GLN A 114 -16.30 -4.66 16.38
C GLN A 114 -17.83 -4.72 16.28
N THR A 115 -18.38 -4.59 15.07
CA THR A 115 -19.82 -4.66 14.82
C THR A 115 -20.39 -6.04 15.18
N ARG A 116 -19.69 -7.12 14.84
CA ARG A 116 -20.08 -8.48 15.23
C ARG A 116 -20.12 -8.64 16.76
N ASN A 117 -19.15 -8.12 17.47
CA ASN A 117 -19.13 -8.15 18.93
C ASN A 117 -20.30 -7.37 19.52
N GLN A 118 -20.62 -6.20 18.97
CA GLN A 118 -21.76 -5.40 19.39
C GLN A 118 -23.09 -6.10 19.14
N MET A 119 -23.23 -6.77 18.00
CA MET A 119 -24.42 -7.57 17.66
C MET A 119 -24.60 -8.74 18.61
N SER A 120 -23.53 -9.48 18.93
CA SER A 120 -23.56 -10.57 19.90
C SER A 120 -23.98 -10.08 21.27
N GLN A 121 -23.43 -8.94 21.72
CA GLN A 121 -23.81 -8.33 23.00
C GLN A 121 -25.29 -7.89 23.01
N ALA A 122 -25.77 -7.29 21.93
CA ALA A 122 -27.17 -6.90 21.78
C ALA A 122 -28.12 -8.10 21.81
N GLU A 123 -27.73 -9.21 21.17
CA GLU A 123 -28.50 -10.45 21.22
C GLU A 123 -28.57 -11.01 22.65
N MET A 124 -27.47 -11.01 23.37
CA MET A 124 -27.43 -11.44 24.78
C MET A 124 -28.30 -10.54 25.65
N ASP A 125 -28.22 -9.24 25.49
CA ASP A 125 -29.03 -8.26 26.22
C ASP A 125 -30.52 -8.43 25.94
N LEU A 126 -30.89 -8.70 24.68
CA LEU A 126 -32.26 -8.96 24.29
C LEU A 126 -32.79 -10.24 24.93
N GLN A 127 -31.98 -11.31 24.95
CA GLN A 127 -32.33 -12.56 25.61
C GLN A 127 -32.53 -12.37 27.11
N THR A 128 -31.65 -11.68 27.78
CA THR A 128 -31.75 -11.36 29.20
C THR A 128 -33.00 -10.55 29.49
N LEU A 129 -33.34 -9.56 28.64
CA LEU A 129 -34.53 -8.75 28.79
C LEU A 129 -35.81 -9.60 28.62
N LYS A 130 -35.88 -10.49 27.61
CA LYS A 130 -37.00 -11.40 27.41
C LYS A 130 -37.21 -12.35 28.59
N LEU A 131 -36.11 -12.87 29.15
CA LEU A 131 -36.17 -13.76 30.31
C LEU A 131 -36.66 -13.01 31.56
N ALA A 132 -36.15 -11.78 31.79
CA ALA A 132 -36.64 -10.96 32.90
C ALA A 132 -38.13 -10.63 32.82
N TYR A 133 -38.60 -10.28 31.61
CA TYR A 133 -40.00 -10.02 31.36
C TYR A 133 -40.87 -11.26 31.57
N SER A 134 -40.39 -12.41 31.13
CA SER A 134 -41.06 -13.71 31.35
C SER A 134 -41.04 -14.10 32.81
N ALA A 135 -40.01 -13.73 33.57
CA ALA A 135 -39.91 -13.96 35.04
C ALA A 135 -41.03 -13.25 35.78
N GLU A 136 -41.26 -11.97 35.46
CA GLU A 136 -42.32 -11.20 36.09
C GLU A 136 -43.68 -11.78 35.76
N ALA A 137 -43.91 -12.20 34.53
CA ALA A 137 -45.15 -12.82 34.09
C ALA A 137 -45.41 -14.15 34.79
N ILE A 138 -44.39 -15.00 34.93
CA ILE A 138 -44.46 -16.29 35.60
C ILE A 138 -44.64 -16.11 37.13
N ALA A 139 -43.91 -15.19 37.73
CA ALA A 139 -44.04 -14.86 39.14
C ALA A 139 -45.47 -14.38 39.46
N SER A 140 -46.07 -13.60 38.59
CA SER A 140 -47.46 -13.15 38.72
C SER A 140 -48.48 -14.30 38.64
N LEU A 141 -48.20 -15.30 37.79
CA LEU A 141 -49.07 -16.45 37.60
C LEU A 141 -48.98 -17.51 38.72
N ILE A 142 -47.77 -17.76 39.22
CA ILE A 142 -47.49 -18.88 40.17
C ILE A 142 -47.57 -18.39 41.62
N GLY A 143 -47.45 -17.08 41.89
CA GLY A 143 -47.40 -16.53 43.23
C GLY A 143 -46.15 -16.90 44.06
N ARG A 144 -45.12 -17.42 43.38
CA ARG A 144 -43.83 -17.84 44.01
C ARG A 144 -42.67 -17.23 43.23
N PRO A 145 -42.26 -16.01 43.57
CA PRO A 145 -41.21 -15.28 42.86
C PRO A 145 -39.86 -16.01 42.82
N ASP A 146 -39.50 -16.72 43.92
CA ASP A 146 -38.20 -17.37 44.02
C ASP A 146 -38.05 -18.57 43.05
N GLN A 147 -39.11 -19.37 42.86
CA GLN A 147 -39.09 -20.46 41.89
C GLN A 147 -39.08 -19.98 40.45
N ALA A 148 -39.78 -18.88 40.14
CA ALA A 148 -39.78 -18.29 38.82
C ALA A 148 -38.40 -17.75 38.45
N ARG A 149 -37.70 -17.10 39.36
CA ARG A 149 -36.33 -16.62 39.18
C ARG A 149 -35.36 -17.77 38.94
N ALA A 150 -35.45 -18.84 39.75
CA ALA A 150 -34.56 -19.98 39.59
C ALA A 150 -34.69 -20.67 38.23
N LEU A 151 -35.91 -20.82 37.71
CA LEU A 151 -36.18 -21.37 36.38
C LEU A 151 -35.67 -20.48 35.27
N LEU A 152 -35.76 -19.17 35.42
CA LEU A 152 -35.31 -18.23 34.42
C LEU A 152 -33.79 -18.04 34.40
N ASP A 153 -33.14 -18.08 35.58
CA ASP A 153 -31.67 -18.08 35.66
C ASP A 153 -31.11 -19.31 34.96
N GLN A 154 -31.78 -20.47 35.10
CA GLN A 154 -31.41 -21.72 34.43
C GLN A 154 -31.60 -21.60 32.89
N ALA A 155 -32.71 -21.02 32.44
CA ALA A 155 -32.99 -20.78 31.03
C ALA A 155 -32.00 -19.78 30.44
N GLU A 156 -31.64 -18.72 31.17
CA GLU A 156 -30.66 -17.71 30.74
C GLU A 156 -29.28 -18.36 30.58
N THR A 157 -28.85 -19.18 31.50
CA THR A 157 -27.57 -19.90 31.40
C THR A 157 -27.53 -20.80 30.15
N SER A 158 -28.61 -21.55 29.92
CA SER A 158 -28.73 -22.39 28.71
C SER A 158 -28.69 -21.58 27.41
N ALA A 159 -29.33 -20.42 27.40
CA ALA A 159 -29.33 -19.52 26.22
C ALA A 159 -27.94 -18.94 25.96
N LYS A 160 -27.19 -18.54 26.99
CA LYS A 160 -25.81 -18.05 26.88
C LYS A 160 -24.85 -19.13 26.38
N GLU A 161 -25.00 -20.36 26.87
CA GLU A 161 -24.19 -21.51 26.40
C GLU A 161 -24.47 -21.81 24.91
N ALA A 162 -25.72 -21.76 24.48
CA ALA A 162 -26.11 -21.96 23.09
C ALA A 162 -25.53 -20.87 22.18
N LEU A 163 -25.53 -19.61 22.61
CA LEU A 163 -24.93 -18.49 21.88
C LEU A 163 -23.41 -18.63 21.76
N ALA A 164 -22.73 -19.01 22.82
CA ALA A 164 -21.31 -19.26 22.84
C ALA A 164 -20.91 -20.40 21.87
N ALA A 165 -21.73 -21.46 21.77
CA ALA A 165 -21.51 -22.56 20.85
C ALA A 165 -21.63 -22.14 19.37
N GLN A 166 -22.48 -21.16 19.06
CA GLN A 166 -22.61 -20.63 17.70
C GLN A 166 -21.43 -19.76 17.24
N GLN A 167 -20.69 -19.18 18.19
CA GLN A 167 -19.55 -18.30 17.91
C GLN A 167 -18.21 -19.02 17.79
N SER A 168 -18.16 -20.30 18.08
CA SER A 168 -16.93 -21.12 18.01
C SER A 168 -16.69 -21.76 16.64
#